data_c5fba0b86f0f53d843a0096196bc2fff
#
_entry.id   c5fba0b86f0f53d843a0096196bc2fff
#
_cell.length_a   1.000
_cell.length_b   1.000
_cell.length_c   1.000
_cell.angle_alpha   90.00
_cell.angle_beta   90.00
_cell.angle_gamma   90.00
#
_symmetry.space_group_name_H-M   'P 1'
#
loop_
_entity.id
_entity.type
_entity.pdbx_description
1 polymer ?
#
loop_
_entity_poly.entity_id
_entity_poly.type
_entity_poly.pdbx_seq_one_letter_code
_entity_poly.pdbx_strand_id
1 'polypeptide(L)'
;MILEACISTIEGLKAAQKFSLDRVEICKDLHLEGLTPSIEIQSLARSLFNGTRYVMIRPHNNGFQYNQMEIKKMKKSIEAAKKNGVHGVVFGVLKKHKIDFKKNEELINVAKDLNLKCTFHKAFDQCQNFEKSLIELSEIGFD
;
A
#
# COMPACT_ATOMS: atom_id res chain seq x y z
N MET A 1 -8.47 -1.42 19.21
CA MET A 1 -7.17 -1.82 18.60
C MET A 1 -7.50 -2.46 17.26
N ILE A 2 -6.76 -2.15 16.21
CA ILE A 2 -6.94 -2.80 14.89
C ILE A 2 -5.86 -3.87 14.74
N LEU A 3 -6.26 -5.12 14.49
CA LEU A 3 -5.35 -6.21 14.19
C LEU A 3 -5.24 -6.38 12.68
N GLU A 4 -4.04 -6.16 12.14
CA GLU A 4 -3.74 -6.26 10.71
C GLU A 4 -2.68 -7.33 10.43
N ALA A 5 -2.80 -8.01 9.29
CA ALA A 5 -1.78 -8.93 8.79
C ALA A 5 -1.43 -8.64 7.33
N CYS A 6 -0.12 -8.73 7.02
CA CYS A 6 0.37 -8.76 5.63
C CYS A 6 0.18 -10.16 5.06
N ILE A 7 -0.49 -10.28 3.93
CA ILE A 7 -0.91 -11.56 3.34
C ILE A 7 -0.53 -11.61 1.86
N SER A 8 0.04 -12.75 1.45
CA SER A 8 0.41 -12.98 0.05
C SER A 8 -0.20 -14.27 -0.54
N THR A 9 -1.02 -14.99 0.24
CA THR A 9 -1.58 -16.29 -0.16
C THR A 9 -3.08 -16.38 0.12
N ILE A 10 -3.76 -17.26 -0.60
CA ILE A 10 -5.18 -17.55 -0.38
C ILE A 10 -5.40 -18.18 1.01
N GLU A 11 -4.50 -19.03 1.45
CA GLU A 11 -4.52 -19.66 2.78
C GLU A 11 -4.45 -18.61 3.89
N GLY A 12 -3.58 -17.58 3.70
CA GLY A 12 -3.49 -16.45 4.61
C GLY A 12 -4.79 -15.65 4.69
N LEU A 13 -5.46 -15.41 3.54
CA LEU A 13 -6.77 -14.74 3.52
C LEU A 13 -7.85 -15.55 4.27
N LYS A 14 -7.88 -16.86 4.06
CA LYS A 14 -8.81 -17.76 4.77
C LYS A 14 -8.52 -17.78 6.26
N ALA A 15 -7.25 -17.80 6.66
CA ALA A 15 -6.86 -17.73 8.07
C ALA A 15 -7.27 -16.38 8.69
N ALA A 16 -7.02 -15.27 8.01
CA ALA A 16 -7.44 -13.93 8.47
C ALA A 16 -8.96 -13.86 8.69
N GLN A 17 -9.76 -14.42 7.78
CA GLN A 17 -11.21 -14.51 7.92
C GLN A 17 -11.61 -15.40 9.10
N LYS A 18 -11.00 -16.57 9.23
CA LYS A 18 -11.29 -17.53 10.31
C LYS A 18 -11.04 -16.92 11.70
N PHE A 19 -9.98 -16.15 11.86
CA PHE A 19 -9.61 -15.50 13.11
C PHE A 19 -10.15 -14.07 13.25
N SER A 20 -11.05 -13.66 12.34
CA SER A 20 -11.74 -12.36 12.39
C SER A 20 -10.79 -11.15 12.53
N LEU A 21 -9.71 -11.14 11.74
CA LEU A 21 -8.83 -9.97 11.69
C LEU A 21 -9.61 -8.73 11.22
N ASP A 22 -9.23 -7.56 11.72
CA ASP A 22 -9.87 -6.30 11.34
C ASP A 22 -9.45 -5.86 9.94
N ARG A 23 -8.17 -6.06 9.58
CA ARG A 23 -7.59 -5.62 8.31
C ARG A 23 -6.55 -6.59 7.77
N VAL A 24 -6.45 -6.65 6.45
CA VAL A 24 -5.35 -7.31 5.75
C VAL A 24 -4.68 -6.34 4.78
N GLU A 25 -3.35 -6.41 4.71
CA GLU A 25 -2.55 -5.80 3.66
C GLU A 25 -2.17 -6.88 2.65
N ILE A 26 -2.72 -6.78 1.44
CA ILE A 26 -2.52 -7.77 0.39
C ILE A 26 -1.30 -7.39 -0.43
N CYS A 27 -0.36 -8.29 -0.52
CA CYS A 27 0.85 -8.12 -1.31
C CYS A 27 1.23 -9.44 -2.00
N LYS A 28 2.27 -9.44 -2.80
CA LYS A 28 2.95 -10.65 -3.28
C LYS A 28 4.41 -10.61 -2.85
N ASP A 29 5.09 -11.74 -2.96
CA ASP A 29 6.53 -11.86 -2.75
C ASP A 29 6.98 -11.26 -1.40
N LEU A 30 6.41 -11.74 -0.29
CA LEU A 30 6.77 -11.27 1.06
C LEU A 30 8.26 -11.43 1.37
N HIS A 31 8.94 -12.41 0.77
CA HIS A 31 10.38 -12.57 0.88
C HIS A 31 11.17 -11.42 0.22
N LEU A 32 10.52 -10.65 -0.67
CA LEU A 32 11.01 -9.39 -1.26
C LEU A 32 10.40 -8.17 -0.56
N GLU A 33 9.89 -8.36 0.66
CA GLU A 33 9.27 -7.31 1.48
C GLU A 33 7.95 -6.76 0.93
N GLY A 34 7.26 -7.54 0.13
CA GLY A 34 5.93 -7.21 -0.41
C GLY A 34 5.98 -6.32 -1.67
N LEU A 35 5.38 -6.82 -2.74
CA LEU A 35 5.18 -6.11 -4.01
C LEU A 35 3.69 -6.01 -4.33
N THR A 36 3.34 -5.22 -5.35
CA THR A 36 1.96 -5.09 -5.84
C THR A 36 1.40 -6.46 -6.25
N PRO A 37 0.32 -6.95 -5.64
CA PRO A 37 -0.28 -8.24 -5.95
C PRO A 37 -1.00 -8.20 -7.31
N SER A 38 -1.24 -9.39 -7.87
CA SER A 38 -2.02 -9.50 -9.10
C SER A 38 -3.50 -9.12 -8.88
N ILE A 39 -4.18 -8.79 -9.97
CA ILE A 39 -5.61 -8.44 -9.93
C ILE A 39 -6.46 -9.63 -9.44
N GLU A 40 -6.05 -10.86 -9.78
CA GLU A 40 -6.74 -12.08 -9.38
C GLU A 40 -6.79 -12.25 -7.87
N ILE A 41 -5.65 -12.07 -7.17
CA ILE A 41 -5.62 -12.18 -5.70
C ILE A 41 -6.40 -11.05 -5.02
N GLN A 42 -6.38 -9.84 -5.59
CA GLN A 42 -7.17 -8.72 -5.09
C GLN A 42 -8.67 -9.01 -5.22
N SER A 43 -9.11 -9.55 -6.36
CA SER A 43 -10.50 -9.96 -6.58
C SER A 43 -10.93 -11.09 -5.65
N LEU A 44 -10.09 -12.12 -5.49
CA LEU A 44 -10.34 -13.22 -4.55
C LEU A 44 -10.43 -12.73 -3.10
N ALA A 45 -9.61 -11.79 -2.71
CA ALA A 45 -9.65 -11.23 -1.36
C ALA A 45 -11.02 -10.61 -1.03
N ARG A 46 -11.70 -10.03 -2.02
CA ARG A 46 -13.05 -9.49 -1.84
C ARG A 46 -14.08 -10.56 -1.45
N SER A 47 -13.94 -11.77 -1.98
CA SER A 47 -14.86 -12.88 -1.68
C SER A 47 -14.45 -13.70 -0.46
N LEU A 48 -13.18 -13.68 -0.08
CA LEU A 48 -12.63 -14.54 0.98
C LEU A 48 -12.45 -13.85 2.32
N PHE A 49 -12.46 -12.50 2.35
CA PHE A 49 -12.24 -11.73 3.58
C PHE A 49 -13.20 -10.55 3.67
N ASN A 50 -14.00 -10.51 4.73
CA ASN A 50 -15.05 -9.52 4.95
C ASN A 50 -14.55 -8.24 5.62
N GLY A 51 -13.37 -8.25 6.23
CA GLY A 51 -12.77 -7.10 6.88
C GLY A 51 -12.20 -6.06 5.91
N THR A 52 -11.48 -5.11 6.46
CA THR A 52 -10.83 -4.05 5.68
C THR A 52 -9.67 -4.60 4.87
N ARG A 53 -9.60 -4.26 3.58
CA ARG A 53 -8.56 -4.73 2.64
C ARG A 53 -7.76 -3.55 2.13
N TYR A 54 -6.45 -3.58 2.39
CA TYR A 54 -5.46 -2.68 1.80
C TYR A 54 -4.60 -3.44 0.80
N VAL A 55 -4.05 -2.77 -0.18
CA VAL A 55 -3.21 -3.36 -1.24
C VAL A 55 -1.90 -2.63 -1.35
N MET A 56 -0.80 -3.39 -1.38
CA MET A 56 0.54 -2.88 -1.62
C MET A 56 0.67 -2.34 -3.05
N ILE A 57 1.14 -1.10 -3.18
CA ILE A 57 1.49 -0.46 -4.45
C ILE A 57 2.99 -0.24 -4.50
N ARG A 58 3.71 -1.28 -4.87
CA ARG A 58 5.17 -1.32 -4.96
C ARG A 58 5.57 -2.12 -6.20
N PRO A 59 5.99 -1.46 -7.30
CA PRO A 59 6.20 -2.13 -8.60
C PRO A 59 7.42 -3.03 -8.65
N HIS A 60 8.43 -2.80 -7.79
CA HIS A 60 9.70 -3.56 -7.75
C HIS A 60 10.35 -3.50 -6.36
N ASN A 61 11.33 -4.36 -6.14
CA ASN A 61 12.09 -4.45 -4.88
C ASN A 61 13.43 -3.67 -4.88
N ASN A 62 13.70 -2.85 -5.90
CA ASN A 62 14.93 -2.06 -6.03
C ASN A 62 14.86 -0.73 -5.22
N GLY A 63 14.54 -0.84 -3.93
CA GLY A 63 14.36 0.32 -3.06
C GLY A 63 13.02 1.03 -3.23
N PHE A 64 12.98 2.33 -2.86
CA PHE A 64 11.76 3.13 -2.80
C PHE A 64 11.84 4.42 -3.62
N GLN A 65 12.79 4.49 -4.56
CA GLN A 65 12.90 5.58 -5.51
C GLN A 65 12.30 5.13 -6.85
N TYR A 66 11.41 5.93 -7.41
CA TYR A 66 10.70 5.60 -8.65
C TYR A 66 10.85 6.73 -9.67
N ASN A 67 11.04 6.38 -10.94
CA ASN A 67 11.00 7.32 -12.04
C ASN A 67 9.54 7.69 -12.42
N GLN A 68 9.36 8.61 -13.36
CA GLN A 68 8.01 9.08 -13.73
C GLN A 68 7.14 7.99 -14.40
N MET A 69 7.75 7.06 -15.13
CA MET A 69 7.00 5.94 -15.72
C MET A 69 6.50 4.98 -14.64
N GLU A 70 7.30 4.73 -13.61
CA GLU A 70 6.93 3.90 -12.47
C GLU A 70 5.84 4.55 -11.64
N ILE A 71 5.90 5.87 -11.39
CA ILE A 71 4.81 6.61 -10.74
C ILE A 71 3.51 6.49 -11.55
N LYS A 72 3.57 6.62 -12.88
CA LYS A 72 2.40 6.39 -13.74
C LYS A 72 1.84 4.97 -13.62
N LYS A 73 2.71 3.97 -13.52
CA LYS A 73 2.32 2.57 -13.28
C LYS A 73 1.67 2.40 -11.90
N MET A 74 2.22 3.04 -10.86
CA MET A 74 1.65 3.02 -9.52
C MET A 74 0.24 3.64 -9.49
N LYS A 75 0.02 4.77 -10.16
CA LYS A 75 -1.32 5.39 -10.29
C LYS A 75 -2.33 4.41 -10.92
N LYS A 76 -1.96 3.73 -12.00
CA LYS A 76 -2.81 2.70 -12.62
C LYS A 76 -3.09 1.52 -11.67
N SER A 77 -2.13 1.14 -10.86
CA SER A 77 -2.32 0.08 -9.86
C SER A 77 -3.30 0.50 -8.75
N ILE A 78 -3.28 1.78 -8.33
CA ILE A 78 -4.26 2.34 -7.39
C ILE A 78 -5.67 2.32 -7.98
N GLU A 79 -5.83 2.72 -9.25
CA GLU A 79 -7.12 2.67 -9.97
C GLU A 79 -7.64 1.23 -10.08
N ALA A 80 -6.76 0.28 -10.40
CA ALA A 80 -7.10 -1.14 -10.49
C ALA A 80 -7.52 -1.70 -9.12
N ALA A 81 -6.80 -1.35 -8.05
CA ALA A 81 -7.13 -1.74 -6.69
C ALA A 81 -8.55 -1.27 -6.29
N LYS A 82 -8.90 -0.03 -6.62
CA LYS A 82 -10.27 0.49 -6.39
C LYS A 82 -11.34 -0.35 -7.10
N LYS A 83 -11.12 -0.71 -8.35
CA LYS A 83 -12.07 -1.55 -9.13
C LYS A 83 -12.27 -2.92 -8.48
N ASN A 84 -11.27 -3.45 -7.79
CA ASN A 84 -11.34 -4.70 -7.04
C ASN A 84 -11.95 -4.54 -5.62
N GLY A 85 -12.43 -3.35 -5.28
CA GLY A 85 -13.19 -3.12 -4.04
C GLY A 85 -12.33 -3.09 -2.78
N VAL A 86 -11.05 -2.66 -2.87
CA VAL A 86 -10.22 -2.42 -1.70
C VAL A 86 -10.61 -1.11 -1.00
N HIS A 87 -10.24 -0.98 0.26
CA HIS A 87 -10.56 0.17 1.10
C HIS A 87 -9.40 1.16 1.22
N GLY A 88 -8.18 0.69 0.94
CA GLY A 88 -6.98 1.51 1.01
C GLY A 88 -5.82 0.92 0.23
N VAL A 89 -4.77 1.71 0.10
CA VAL A 89 -3.52 1.35 -0.57
C VAL A 89 -2.32 1.69 0.31
N VAL A 90 -1.24 0.93 0.12
CA VAL A 90 -0.02 1.06 0.90
C VAL A 90 1.14 1.33 -0.04
N PHE A 91 1.83 2.43 0.14
CA PHE A 91 2.98 2.82 -0.69
C PHE A 91 3.90 3.79 0.04
N GLY A 92 5.04 4.10 -0.58
CA GLY A 92 5.95 5.12 -0.07
C GLY A 92 7.05 5.41 -1.10
N VAL A 93 7.31 6.67 -1.34
CA VAL A 93 8.32 7.14 -2.29
C VAL A 93 9.37 7.96 -1.55
N LEU A 94 10.63 7.58 -1.71
CA LEU A 94 11.77 8.29 -1.15
C LEU A 94 12.61 8.94 -2.26
N LYS A 95 13.37 9.96 -1.88
CA LYS A 95 14.44 10.56 -2.66
C LYS A 95 15.63 10.79 -1.72
N LYS A 96 16.74 10.06 -1.91
CA LYS A 96 17.94 10.17 -1.07
C LYS A 96 17.61 10.10 0.44
N HIS A 97 16.91 9.07 0.87
CA HIS A 97 16.51 8.83 2.27
C HIS A 97 15.64 9.95 2.91
N LYS A 98 14.90 10.67 2.09
CA LYS A 98 13.89 11.66 2.51
C LYS A 98 12.57 11.36 1.81
N ILE A 99 11.47 11.80 2.38
CA ILE A 99 10.17 11.72 1.71
C ILE A 99 10.22 12.49 0.39
N ASP A 100 9.89 11.85 -0.73
CA ASP A 100 9.65 12.54 -2.00
C ASP A 100 8.23 13.14 -1.97
N PHE A 101 8.12 14.36 -1.40
CA PHE A 101 6.85 15.01 -1.14
C PHE A 101 5.95 15.04 -2.40
N LYS A 102 6.51 15.52 -3.51
CA LYS A 102 5.77 15.69 -4.76
C LYS A 102 5.20 14.37 -5.31
N LYS A 103 6.01 13.31 -5.33
CA LYS A 103 5.55 12.01 -5.86
C LYS A 103 4.55 11.32 -4.94
N ASN A 104 4.73 11.41 -3.62
CA ASN A 104 3.74 10.90 -2.69
C ASN A 104 2.42 11.67 -2.81
N GLU A 105 2.45 12.99 -2.88
CA GLU A 105 1.27 13.83 -3.10
C GLU A 105 0.52 13.45 -4.39
N GLU A 106 1.25 13.23 -5.50
CA GLU A 106 0.65 12.77 -6.76
C GLU A 106 -0.11 11.44 -6.61
N LEU A 107 0.42 10.49 -5.83
CA LEU A 107 -0.22 9.18 -5.59
C LEU A 107 -1.40 9.30 -4.63
N ILE A 108 -1.26 10.09 -3.58
CA ILE A 108 -2.33 10.35 -2.61
C ILE A 108 -3.53 11.01 -3.27
N ASN A 109 -3.31 12.00 -4.14
CA ASN A 109 -4.40 12.66 -4.84
C ASN A 109 -5.23 11.66 -5.65
N VAL A 110 -4.59 10.76 -6.39
CA VAL A 110 -5.31 9.69 -7.11
C VAL A 110 -6.08 8.79 -6.15
N ALA A 111 -5.48 8.39 -5.03
CA ALA A 111 -6.15 7.52 -4.06
C ALA A 111 -7.35 8.23 -3.38
N LYS A 112 -7.20 9.49 -2.99
CA LYS A 112 -8.25 10.29 -2.37
C LYS A 112 -9.42 10.57 -3.31
N ASP A 113 -9.15 10.89 -4.58
CA ASP A 113 -10.18 11.05 -5.61
C ASP A 113 -11.03 9.79 -5.80
N LEU A 114 -10.45 8.64 -5.49
CA LEU A 114 -11.11 7.33 -5.50
C LEU A 114 -11.69 6.93 -4.13
N ASN A 115 -11.66 7.80 -3.12
CA ASN A 115 -12.06 7.49 -1.75
C ASN A 115 -11.33 6.27 -1.16
N LEU A 116 -10.02 6.19 -1.37
CA LEU A 116 -9.15 5.18 -0.75
C LEU A 116 -8.34 5.81 0.38
N LYS A 117 -8.16 5.05 1.45
CA LYS A 117 -7.21 5.36 2.52
C LYS A 117 -5.78 5.08 2.07
N CYS A 118 -4.80 5.79 2.65
CA CYS A 118 -3.39 5.68 2.30
C CYS A 118 -2.53 5.42 3.53
N THR A 119 -1.73 4.37 3.47
CA THR A 119 -0.71 4.07 4.48
C THR A 119 0.67 4.18 3.87
N PHE A 120 1.60 4.83 4.58
CA PHE A 120 3.01 4.82 4.22
C PHE A 120 3.68 3.58 4.79
N HIS A 121 4.37 2.82 3.94
CA HIS A 121 4.97 1.53 4.33
C HIS A 121 6.37 1.68 4.97
N LYS A 122 7.05 0.54 5.14
CA LYS A 122 8.40 0.43 5.75
C LYS A 122 9.50 1.30 5.10
N ALA A 123 9.28 1.97 3.97
CA ALA A 123 10.21 2.97 3.47
C ALA A 123 10.51 4.05 4.51
N PHE A 124 9.61 4.24 5.47
CA PHE A 124 9.81 5.13 6.60
C PHE A 124 11.08 4.82 7.38
N ASP A 125 11.43 3.54 7.56
CA ASP A 125 12.61 3.10 8.30
C ASP A 125 13.94 3.54 7.65
N GLN A 126 13.90 3.94 6.37
CA GLN A 126 15.05 4.48 5.65
C GLN A 126 15.15 6.02 5.69
N CYS A 127 14.22 6.69 6.36
CA CYS A 127 14.25 8.15 6.49
C CYS A 127 15.34 8.60 7.46
N GLN A 128 16.06 9.66 7.09
CA GLN A 128 17.15 10.20 7.92
C GLN A 128 16.65 10.92 9.18
N ASN A 129 15.47 11.50 9.14
CA ASN A 129 14.87 12.25 10.23
C ASN A 129 13.41 11.82 10.40
N PHE A 130 13.15 10.99 11.39
CA PHE A 130 11.81 10.41 11.62
C PHE A 130 10.76 11.45 12.00
N GLU A 131 11.08 12.38 12.88
CA GLU A 131 10.14 13.42 13.33
C GLU A 131 9.70 14.30 12.15
N LYS A 132 10.66 14.82 11.39
CA LYS A 132 10.37 15.60 10.19
C LYS A 132 9.60 14.80 9.16
N SER A 133 9.99 13.56 8.91
CA SER A 133 9.31 12.69 7.95
C SER A 133 7.87 12.40 8.36
N LEU A 134 7.60 12.23 9.64
CA LEU A 134 6.24 12.01 10.15
C LEU A 134 5.35 13.25 9.93
N ILE A 135 5.89 14.46 10.17
CA ILE A 135 5.18 15.70 9.89
C ILE A 135 4.88 15.82 8.39
N GLU A 136 5.89 15.61 7.53
CA GLU A 136 5.71 15.64 6.07
C GLU A 136 4.64 14.65 5.58
N LEU A 137 4.60 13.42 6.11
CA LEU A 137 3.59 12.43 5.75
C LEU A 137 2.18 12.86 6.18
N SER A 138 2.05 13.45 7.36
CA SER A 138 0.78 14.01 7.84
C SER A 138 0.30 15.17 6.95
N GLU A 139 1.21 16.06 6.56
CA GLU A 139 0.90 17.21 5.68
C GLU A 139 0.46 16.75 4.27
N ILE A 140 1.13 15.73 3.71
CA ILE A 140 0.74 15.12 2.43
C ILE A 140 -0.65 14.47 2.55
N GLY A 141 -0.99 13.96 3.72
CA GLY A 141 -2.30 13.40 4.07
C GLY A 141 -2.38 11.88 3.99
N PHE A 142 -1.34 11.19 4.41
CA PHE A 142 -1.43 9.78 4.80
C PHE A 142 -2.32 9.64 6.03
N ASP A 143 -3.03 8.49 6.16
CA ASP A 143 -3.98 8.20 7.24
C ASP A 143 -3.34 7.56 8.47
#